data_7a83b8f77242e8e0215e3ea9b570df18
#
_entry.id   7a83b8f77242e8e0215e3ea9b570df18
#
_cell.length_a   1.000
_cell.length_b   1.000
_cell.length_c   1.000
_cell.angle_alpha   90.00
_cell.angle_beta   90.00
_cell.angle_gamma   90.00
#
_symmetry.space_group_name_H-M   'P 1'
#
loop_
_entity.id
_entity.type
_entity.pdbx_description
1 polymer ?
#
loop_
_entity_poly.entity_id
_entity_poly.type
_entity_poly.pdbx_seq_one_letter_code
_entity_poly.pdbx_strand_id
1 'polypeptide(L)'
;ISDEVTVPVEIKVLNSAPEITVTNGLKFTRPDSSTIEIIEVQITDSDGISNARAQLGVFAPLGSNGGWTLMYDDGTNGDKVANDGIFSVEISLRTSTPLGTHDILVQAADQYDVVSSSESMSITVEEDSNVVPGLDGTSLSTGLLMGIFGILIIAIIVVSAVLIRNKEDDGSGGDRFGFE
;
A
#
# COMPACT_ATOMS: atom_id res chain seq x y z
N ILE A 1 17.94 -31.04 -68.91
CA ILE A 1 16.77 -30.55 -68.17
C ILE A 1 17.11 -30.80 -66.73
N SER A 2 17.25 -29.74 -65.95
CA SER A 2 17.47 -29.81 -64.52
C SER A 2 16.10 -29.85 -63.83
N ASP A 3 15.81 -30.92 -63.09
CA ASP A 3 14.64 -30.97 -62.26
C ASP A 3 14.87 -30.08 -61.03
N GLU A 4 14.09 -28.99 -60.89
CA GLU A 4 14.07 -28.13 -59.72
C GLU A 4 13.28 -28.84 -58.62
N VAL A 5 13.96 -29.22 -57.55
CA VAL A 5 13.33 -29.80 -56.35
C VAL A 5 13.00 -28.66 -55.40
N THR A 6 11.73 -28.31 -55.30
CA THR A 6 11.21 -27.37 -54.29
C THR A 6 10.95 -28.10 -52.99
N VAL A 7 11.73 -27.80 -51.94
CA VAL A 7 11.48 -28.31 -50.60
C VAL A 7 10.70 -27.23 -49.82
N PRO A 8 9.46 -27.50 -49.37
CA PRO A 8 8.73 -26.55 -48.54
C PRO A 8 9.42 -26.46 -47.17
N VAL A 9 9.84 -25.24 -46.78
CA VAL A 9 10.36 -24.96 -45.44
C VAL A 9 9.24 -24.32 -44.63
N GLU A 10 8.71 -25.04 -43.65
CA GLU A 10 7.79 -24.52 -42.68
C GLU A 10 8.60 -23.85 -41.55
N ILE A 11 8.52 -22.54 -41.44
CA ILE A 11 9.11 -21.78 -40.31
C ILE A 11 8.02 -21.73 -39.23
N LYS A 12 8.16 -22.53 -38.18
CA LYS A 12 7.31 -22.45 -37.00
C LYS A 12 7.93 -21.42 -36.04
N VAL A 13 7.32 -20.25 -35.93
CA VAL A 13 7.64 -19.29 -34.87
C VAL A 13 7.10 -19.88 -33.58
N LEU A 14 8.00 -20.17 -32.63
CA LEU A 14 7.62 -20.58 -31.28
C LEU A 14 7.41 -19.28 -30.50
N ASN A 15 6.13 -18.90 -30.38
CA ASN A 15 5.72 -17.80 -29.50
C ASN A 15 5.49 -18.36 -28.09
N SER A 16 5.91 -17.61 -27.06
CA SER A 16 5.68 -17.89 -25.64
C SER A 16 4.68 -16.91 -25.08
N ALA A 17 3.91 -17.33 -24.08
CA ALA A 17 3.02 -16.43 -23.37
C ALA A 17 3.79 -15.45 -22.48
N PRO A 18 3.24 -14.25 -22.21
CA PRO A 18 3.84 -13.28 -21.30
C PRO A 18 4.17 -13.86 -19.91
N GLU A 19 5.30 -13.42 -19.36
CA GLU A 19 5.70 -13.73 -17.98
C GLU A 19 5.26 -12.57 -17.06
N ILE A 20 4.55 -12.92 -15.98
CA ILE A 20 4.03 -11.98 -15.01
C ILE A 20 4.77 -12.17 -13.68
N THR A 21 5.36 -11.09 -13.16
CA THR A 21 5.99 -11.06 -11.84
C THR A 21 5.19 -10.18 -10.90
N VAL A 22 4.55 -10.79 -9.90
CA VAL A 22 3.74 -10.09 -8.90
C VAL A 22 4.51 -9.87 -7.60
N THR A 23 4.23 -8.75 -6.93
CA THR A 23 4.70 -8.50 -5.57
C THR A 23 3.61 -8.93 -4.58
N ASN A 24 3.86 -9.99 -3.83
CA ASN A 24 2.94 -10.49 -2.81
C ASN A 24 3.14 -9.79 -1.47
N GLY A 25 2.08 -9.82 -0.65
CA GLY A 25 2.11 -9.31 0.73
C GLY A 25 2.04 -7.80 0.84
N LEU A 26 1.49 -7.11 -0.17
CA LEU A 26 1.16 -5.70 -0.05
C LEU A 26 0.18 -5.48 1.10
N LYS A 27 0.42 -4.42 1.87
CA LYS A 27 -0.41 -4.07 3.02
C LYS A 27 -0.95 -2.66 2.87
N PHE A 28 -2.24 -2.53 3.11
CA PHE A 28 -2.93 -1.25 3.16
C PHE A 28 -3.71 -1.11 4.46
N THR A 29 -3.72 0.07 5.02
CA THR A 29 -4.61 0.41 6.14
C THR A 29 -5.98 0.80 5.58
N ARG A 30 -7.06 0.27 6.18
CA ARG A 30 -8.41 0.66 5.79
C ARG A 30 -8.62 2.15 6.09
N PRO A 31 -8.93 2.98 5.09
CA PRO A 31 -8.99 4.42 5.26
C PRO A 31 -10.32 4.87 5.90
N ASP A 32 -10.33 6.05 6.54
CA ASP A 32 -11.53 6.71 7.05
C ASP A 32 -12.40 7.33 5.94
N SER A 33 -11.83 7.51 4.76
CA SER A 33 -12.53 7.94 3.54
C SER A 33 -12.00 7.17 2.35
N SER A 34 -12.79 7.03 1.28
CA SER A 34 -12.34 6.30 0.08
C SER A 34 -11.09 6.93 -0.52
N THR A 35 -10.08 6.09 -0.79
CA THR A 35 -8.82 6.44 -1.44
C THR A 35 -8.60 5.61 -2.69
N ILE A 36 -7.74 6.10 -3.56
CA ILE A 36 -7.23 5.36 -4.72
C ILE A 36 -5.77 5.02 -4.43
N GLU A 37 -5.43 3.75 -4.62
CA GLU A 37 -4.07 3.25 -4.52
C GLU A 37 -3.67 2.64 -5.86
N ILE A 38 -2.36 2.58 -6.12
CA ILE A 38 -1.82 2.03 -7.36
C ILE A 38 -1.17 0.68 -7.07
N ILE A 39 -1.50 -0.30 -7.90
CA ILE A 39 -0.81 -1.60 -7.94
C ILE A 39 0.00 -1.66 -9.21
N GLU A 40 1.25 -2.04 -9.07
CA GLU A 40 2.23 -2.18 -10.14
C GLU A 40 2.63 -3.65 -10.28
N VAL A 41 2.70 -4.15 -11.51
CA VAL A 41 3.07 -5.53 -11.85
C VAL A 41 4.04 -5.51 -13.02
N GLN A 42 5.17 -6.19 -12.91
CA GLN A 42 6.10 -6.35 -14.01
C GLN A 42 5.60 -7.44 -14.96
N ILE A 43 5.51 -7.12 -16.25
CA ILE A 43 5.09 -8.05 -17.31
C ILE A 43 6.07 -7.95 -18.45
N THR A 44 6.61 -9.09 -18.87
CA THR A 44 7.61 -9.14 -19.94
C THR A 44 7.26 -10.19 -20.97
N ASP A 45 7.53 -9.88 -22.21
CA ASP A 45 7.42 -10.80 -23.34
C ASP A 45 8.37 -10.37 -24.47
N SER A 46 8.93 -11.34 -25.20
CA SER A 46 9.87 -11.07 -26.30
C SER A 46 9.22 -10.38 -27.50
N ASP A 47 7.92 -10.64 -27.69
CA ASP A 47 7.16 -10.13 -28.82
C ASP A 47 6.32 -8.90 -28.45
N GLY A 48 6.39 -8.48 -27.16
CA GLY A 48 5.67 -7.34 -26.61
C GLY A 48 4.28 -7.69 -26.10
N ILE A 49 3.75 -6.83 -25.27
CA ILE A 49 2.44 -6.99 -24.61
C ILE A 49 1.38 -6.21 -25.37
N SER A 50 0.28 -6.85 -25.76
CA SER A 50 -0.87 -6.22 -26.38
C SER A 50 -1.86 -5.66 -25.37
N ASN A 51 -2.07 -6.40 -24.26
CA ASN A 51 -2.89 -5.94 -23.16
C ASN A 51 -2.53 -6.67 -21.86
N ALA A 52 -2.76 -5.98 -20.75
CA ALA A 52 -2.73 -6.55 -19.41
C ALA A 52 -4.01 -6.18 -18.67
N ARG A 53 -4.45 -7.05 -17.76
CA ARG A 53 -5.70 -6.87 -17.03
C ARG A 53 -5.65 -7.50 -15.65
N ALA A 54 -6.39 -6.93 -14.71
CA ALA A 54 -6.52 -7.45 -13.35
C ALA A 54 -7.98 -7.67 -12.97
N GLN A 55 -8.26 -8.72 -12.21
CA GLN A 55 -9.55 -8.95 -11.57
C GLN A 55 -9.42 -8.48 -10.10
N LEU A 56 -9.96 -7.31 -9.81
CA LEU A 56 -9.68 -6.56 -8.59
C LEU A 56 -10.52 -7.01 -7.36
N GLY A 57 -11.57 -7.80 -7.56
CA GLY A 57 -12.40 -8.29 -6.46
C GLY A 57 -12.98 -7.15 -5.59
N VAL A 58 -12.68 -7.16 -4.30
CA VAL A 58 -13.18 -6.16 -3.32
C VAL A 58 -12.62 -4.76 -3.56
N PHE A 59 -11.54 -4.64 -4.32
CA PHE A 59 -10.87 -3.37 -4.63
C PHE A 59 -11.38 -2.73 -5.93
N ALA A 60 -12.31 -3.37 -6.61
CA ALA A 60 -12.85 -2.84 -7.87
C ALA A 60 -13.59 -1.50 -7.63
N PRO A 61 -13.48 -0.54 -8.56
CA PRO A 61 -14.23 0.71 -8.49
C PRO A 61 -15.74 0.48 -8.34
N LEU A 62 -16.44 1.39 -7.67
CA LEU A 62 -17.89 1.31 -7.53
C LEU A 62 -18.56 1.35 -8.90
N GLY A 63 -19.50 0.43 -9.11
CA GLY A 63 -20.23 0.32 -10.38
C GLY A 63 -19.52 -0.55 -11.43
N SER A 64 -18.32 -1.07 -11.15
CA SER A 64 -17.72 -2.12 -11.98
C SER A 64 -18.46 -3.44 -11.78
N ASN A 65 -18.57 -4.23 -12.85
CA ASN A 65 -19.26 -5.52 -12.80
C ASN A 65 -18.42 -6.65 -12.20
N GLY A 66 -17.34 -6.33 -11.45
CA GLY A 66 -16.41 -7.32 -10.89
C GLY A 66 -15.60 -8.10 -11.94
N GLY A 67 -15.60 -7.62 -13.17
CA GLY A 67 -14.84 -8.19 -14.29
C GLY A 67 -13.38 -7.78 -14.30
N TRP A 68 -12.73 -8.05 -15.43
CA TRP A 68 -11.36 -7.67 -15.67
C TRP A 68 -11.26 -6.15 -15.90
N THR A 69 -10.29 -5.51 -15.25
CA THR A 69 -9.92 -4.10 -15.41
C THR A 69 -8.60 -4.02 -16.16
N LEU A 70 -8.49 -3.12 -17.13
CA LEU A 70 -7.24 -2.93 -17.87
C LEU A 70 -6.16 -2.36 -16.97
N MET A 71 -4.93 -2.81 -17.21
CA MET A 71 -3.69 -2.26 -16.65
C MET A 71 -2.96 -1.48 -17.74
N TYR A 72 -2.19 -0.48 -17.35
CA TYR A 72 -1.57 0.48 -18.27
C TYR A 72 -0.05 0.53 -18.06
N ASP A 73 0.68 0.63 -19.19
CA ASP A 73 2.13 0.89 -19.26
C ASP A 73 2.35 1.98 -20.33
N ASP A 74 1.63 3.12 -20.16
CA ASP A 74 1.58 4.21 -21.14
C ASP A 74 1.82 5.60 -20.52
N GLY A 75 2.25 5.66 -19.25
CA GLY A 75 2.43 6.90 -18.48
C GLY A 75 1.12 7.51 -17.97
N THR A 76 0.00 6.75 -17.98
CA THR A 76 -1.32 7.20 -17.50
C THR A 76 -1.91 6.23 -16.45
N ASN A 77 -3.04 6.59 -15.83
CA ASN A 77 -3.79 5.74 -14.91
C ASN A 77 -2.93 5.13 -13.78
N GLY A 78 -2.01 5.96 -13.22
CA GLY A 78 -1.12 5.56 -12.16
C GLY A 78 0.23 5.00 -12.61
N ASP A 79 0.37 4.71 -13.91
CA ASP A 79 1.66 4.39 -14.49
C ASP A 79 2.56 5.62 -14.54
N LYS A 80 3.82 5.46 -14.14
CA LYS A 80 4.81 6.53 -14.00
C LYS A 80 5.67 6.73 -15.23
N VAL A 81 5.96 5.63 -15.94
CA VAL A 81 6.94 5.61 -17.05
C VAL A 81 6.44 4.70 -18.16
N ALA A 82 5.99 5.29 -19.24
CA ALA A 82 5.48 4.54 -20.37
C ALA A 82 6.51 3.56 -20.96
N ASN A 83 6.08 2.35 -21.26
CA ASN A 83 6.83 1.28 -21.91
C ASN A 83 8.08 0.83 -21.14
N ASP A 84 8.00 0.80 -19.81
CA ASP A 84 9.06 0.24 -18.97
C ASP A 84 8.80 -1.21 -18.54
N GLY A 85 7.65 -1.77 -18.93
CA GLY A 85 7.21 -3.12 -18.61
C GLY A 85 6.55 -3.24 -17.24
N ILE A 86 6.30 -2.11 -16.56
CA ILE A 86 5.58 -2.06 -15.29
C ILE A 86 4.15 -1.59 -15.58
N PHE A 87 3.23 -2.53 -15.51
CA PHE A 87 1.81 -2.28 -15.74
C PHE A 87 1.13 -1.87 -14.45
N SER A 88 0.38 -0.78 -14.49
CA SER A 88 -0.29 -0.18 -13.33
C SER A 88 -1.82 -0.29 -13.43
N VAL A 89 -2.47 -0.43 -12.29
CA VAL A 89 -3.93 -0.37 -12.15
C VAL A 89 -4.32 0.37 -10.88
N GLU A 90 -5.34 1.22 -11.00
CA GLU A 90 -5.95 1.89 -9.84
C GLU A 90 -6.90 0.96 -9.11
N ILE A 91 -6.73 0.86 -7.80
CA ILE A 91 -7.63 0.16 -6.89
C ILE A 91 -8.34 1.14 -5.97
N SER A 92 -9.56 0.80 -5.55
CA SER A 92 -10.34 1.61 -4.62
C SER A 92 -10.33 0.98 -3.22
N LEU A 93 -9.71 1.66 -2.25
CA LEU A 93 -9.86 1.35 -0.84
C LEU A 93 -10.98 2.21 -0.23
N ARG A 94 -11.91 1.55 0.44
CA ARG A 94 -13.09 2.17 1.04
C ARG A 94 -13.16 1.87 2.53
N THR A 95 -13.89 2.69 3.25
CA THR A 95 -14.24 2.44 4.67
C THR A 95 -14.92 1.08 4.88
N SER A 96 -15.61 0.57 3.84
CA SER A 96 -16.29 -0.73 3.82
C SER A 96 -15.45 -1.87 3.25
N THR A 97 -14.20 -1.62 2.83
CA THR A 97 -13.32 -2.69 2.34
C THR A 97 -13.08 -3.69 3.46
N PRO A 98 -13.35 -5.00 3.23
CA PRO A 98 -13.17 -6.00 4.28
C PRO A 98 -11.72 -6.08 4.74
N LEU A 99 -11.52 -6.28 6.05
CA LEU A 99 -10.20 -6.57 6.61
C LEU A 99 -9.74 -7.98 6.24
N GLY A 100 -8.43 -8.20 6.29
CA GLY A 100 -7.81 -9.49 5.99
C GLY A 100 -7.12 -9.53 4.65
N THR A 101 -6.75 -10.72 4.21
CA THR A 101 -6.03 -10.94 2.95
C THR A 101 -7.00 -11.25 1.83
N HIS A 102 -6.82 -10.56 0.71
CA HIS A 102 -7.61 -10.67 -0.51
C HIS A 102 -6.69 -10.88 -1.69
N ASP A 103 -7.11 -11.74 -2.63
CA ASP A 103 -6.36 -11.98 -3.85
C ASP A 103 -6.95 -11.18 -5.02
N ILE A 104 -6.06 -10.66 -5.85
CA ILE A 104 -6.37 -10.19 -7.20
C ILE A 104 -5.68 -11.10 -8.20
N LEU A 105 -6.29 -11.27 -9.37
CA LEU A 105 -5.70 -12.05 -10.46
C LEU A 105 -5.22 -11.11 -11.55
N VAL A 106 -4.02 -11.38 -12.08
CA VAL A 106 -3.41 -10.63 -13.19
C VAL A 106 -3.24 -11.56 -14.37
N GLN A 107 -3.50 -11.07 -15.56
CA GLN A 107 -3.36 -11.79 -16.82
C GLN A 107 -2.92 -10.84 -17.94
N ALA A 108 -2.10 -11.30 -18.85
CA ALA A 108 -1.63 -10.52 -19.99
C ALA A 108 -1.75 -11.32 -21.29
N ALA A 109 -1.80 -10.65 -22.41
CA ALA A 109 -1.70 -11.22 -23.74
C ALA A 109 -0.60 -10.50 -24.53
N ASP A 110 0.10 -11.25 -25.37
CA ASP A 110 1.08 -10.73 -26.31
C ASP A 110 0.44 -10.18 -27.60
N GLN A 111 1.26 -9.76 -28.54
CA GLN A 111 0.82 -9.24 -29.84
C GLN A 111 0.17 -10.29 -30.76
N TYR A 112 0.30 -11.56 -30.43
CA TYR A 112 -0.26 -12.71 -31.18
C TYR A 112 -1.46 -13.34 -30.47
N ASP A 113 -2.00 -12.65 -29.46
CA ASP A 113 -3.14 -13.11 -28.63
C ASP A 113 -2.86 -14.38 -27.81
N VAL A 114 -1.58 -14.70 -27.56
CA VAL A 114 -1.24 -15.77 -26.60
C VAL A 114 -1.34 -15.20 -25.19
N VAL A 115 -2.19 -15.84 -24.41
CA VAL A 115 -2.55 -15.35 -23.06
C VAL A 115 -1.72 -16.09 -22.02
N SER A 116 -1.18 -15.34 -21.04
CA SER A 116 -0.48 -15.90 -19.87
C SER A 116 -1.41 -16.74 -18.99
N SER A 117 -0.86 -17.57 -18.13
CA SER A 117 -1.56 -18.03 -16.93
C SER A 117 -2.02 -16.82 -16.09
N SER A 118 -3.06 -17.03 -15.25
CA SER A 118 -3.44 -15.99 -14.30
C SER A 118 -2.53 -16.10 -13.06
N GLU A 119 -1.85 -15.00 -12.74
CA GLU A 119 -1.03 -14.92 -11.54
C GLU A 119 -1.82 -14.26 -10.40
N SER A 120 -1.72 -14.83 -9.19
CA SER A 120 -2.40 -14.32 -8.01
C SER A 120 -1.48 -13.44 -7.19
N MET A 121 -1.94 -12.23 -6.88
CA MET A 121 -1.27 -11.28 -5.98
C MET A 121 -2.11 -11.09 -4.72
N SER A 122 -1.50 -11.29 -3.54
CA SER A 122 -2.18 -11.13 -2.26
C SER A 122 -1.98 -9.73 -1.68
N ILE A 123 -3.07 -9.16 -1.19
CA ILE A 123 -3.14 -7.83 -0.56
C ILE A 123 -3.80 -7.99 0.80
N THR A 124 -3.17 -7.49 1.84
CA THR A 124 -3.74 -7.48 3.19
C THR A 124 -4.26 -6.09 3.56
N VAL A 125 -5.52 -6.03 3.97
CA VAL A 125 -6.13 -4.80 4.51
C VAL A 125 -6.17 -4.92 6.03
N GLU A 126 -5.49 -3.99 6.70
CA GLU A 126 -5.39 -3.93 8.16
C GLU A 126 -6.24 -2.77 8.69
N GLU A 127 -6.66 -2.84 9.94
CA GLU A 127 -7.28 -1.71 10.63
C GLU A 127 -6.23 -0.69 11.03
N ASP A 128 -6.60 0.61 11.07
CA ASP A 128 -5.71 1.61 11.63
C ASP A 128 -5.49 1.31 13.13
N SER A 129 -4.28 0.90 13.48
CA SER A 129 -3.89 0.58 14.86
C SER A 129 -3.87 1.79 15.80
N ASN A 130 -4.08 3.02 15.28
CA ASN A 130 -4.22 4.22 16.10
C ASN A 130 -5.63 4.41 16.70
N VAL A 131 -6.60 3.55 16.37
CA VAL A 131 -7.90 3.54 17.04
C VAL A 131 -7.74 2.87 18.40
N VAL A 132 -7.75 3.64 19.48
CA VAL A 132 -7.75 3.12 20.85
C VAL A 132 -9.10 2.45 21.10
N PRO A 133 -9.17 1.11 21.33
CA PRO A 133 -10.42 0.44 21.60
C PRO A 133 -10.96 0.92 22.95
N GLY A 134 -12.14 1.53 22.97
CA GLY A 134 -12.87 1.80 24.21
C GLY A 134 -13.27 3.24 24.50
N LEU A 135 -13.08 4.17 23.58
CA LEU A 135 -13.71 5.50 23.66
C LEU A 135 -14.76 5.59 22.55
N ASP A 136 -16.01 5.49 22.93
CA ASP A 136 -17.18 5.52 22.06
C ASP A 136 -17.05 6.55 20.93
N GLY A 137 -16.64 6.11 19.74
CA GLY A 137 -16.75 6.87 18.49
C GLY A 137 -15.94 8.18 18.38
N THR A 138 -15.10 8.51 19.34
CA THR A 138 -14.19 9.66 19.25
C THR A 138 -12.78 9.16 18.96
N SER A 139 -12.38 9.14 17.69
CA SER A 139 -10.97 9.01 17.31
C SER A 139 -10.21 10.20 17.90
N LEU A 140 -9.45 9.96 18.96
CA LEU A 140 -8.48 10.96 19.42
C LEU A 140 -7.42 11.07 18.33
N SER A 141 -7.48 12.15 17.55
CA SER A 141 -6.44 12.42 16.57
C SER A 141 -5.07 12.37 17.25
N THR A 142 -4.06 11.88 16.56
CA THR A 142 -2.66 11.82 17.06
C THR A 142 -2.21 13.16 17.64
N GLY A 143 -2.74 14.27 17.12
CA GLY A 143 -2.53 15.62 17.65
C GLY A 143 -3.11 15.85 19.05
N LEU A 144 -4.27 15.25 19.36
CA LEU A 144 -4.88 15.35 20.69
C LEU A 144 -4.11 14.52 21.72
N LEU A 145 -3.65 13.31 21.33
CA LEU A 145 -2.84 12.46 22.19
C LEU A 145 -1.49 13.11 22.54
N MET A 146 -0.81 13.71 21.55
CA MET A 146 0.42 14.49 21.77
C MET A 146 0.16 15.72 22.66
N GLY A 147 -1.01 16.36 22.52
CA GLY A 147 -1.42 17.48 23.38
C GLY A 147 -1.59 17.06 24.85
N ILE A 148 -2.23 15.93 25.12
CA ILE A 148 -2.45 15.40 26.48
C ILE A 148 -1.12 15.01 27.13
N PHE A 149 -0.22 14.33 26.42
CA PHE A 149 1.12 13.99 26.93
C PHE A 149 1.97 15.26 27.16
N GLY A 150 1.88 16.26 26.29
CA GLY A 150 2.56 17.54 26.47
C GLY A 150 2.11 18.27 27.74
N ILE A 151 0.81 18.33 28.01
CA ILE A 151 0.25 18.96 29.22
C ILE A 151 0.66 18.19 30.48
N LEU A 152 0.67 16.85 30.43
CA LEU A 152 1.09 16.02 31.56
C LEU A 152 2.58 16.24 31.91
N ILE A 153 3.46 16.33 30.92
CA ILE A 153 4.88 16.59 31.12
C ILE A 153 5.09 17.99 31.73
N ILE A 154 4.39 19.00 31.24
CA ILE A 154 4.47 20.35 31.79
C ILE A 154 4.00 20.40 33.26
N ALA A 155 2.90 19.69 33.58
CA ALA A 155 2.39 19.58 34.94
C ALA A 155 3.41 18.92 35.90
N ILE A 156 4.07 17.86 35.44
CA ILE A 156 5.12 17.16 36.24
C ILE A 156 6.32 18.10 36.47
N ILE A 157 6.75 18.86 35.47
CA ILE A 157 7.87 19.81 35.60
C ILE A 157 7.51 20.92 36.58
N VAL A 158 6.29 21.47 36.50
CA VAL A 158 5.83 22.53 37.41
C VAL A 158 5.75 22.02 38.86
N VAL A 159 5.18 20.85 39.08
CA VAL A 159 5.08 20.24 40.44
C VAL A 159 6.47 19.96 40.99
N SER A 160 7.39 19.44 40.18
CA SER A 160 8.77 19.18 40.60
C SER A 160 9.51 20.48 40.98
N ALA A 161 9.35 21.53 40.20
CA ALA A 161 9.95 22.83 40.50
C ALA A 161 9.43 23.45 41.79
N VAL A 162 8.10 23.33 42.08
CA VAL A 162 7.50 23.79 43.33
C VAL A 162 8.01 22.99 44.52
N LEU A 163 8.14 21.68 44.40
CA LEU A 163 8.66 20.82 45.48
C LEU A 163 10.13 21.10 45.81
N ILE A 164 10.95 21.39 44.78
CA ILE A 164 12.36 21.77 45.01
C ILE A 164 12.46 23.11 45.73
N ARG A 165 11.65 24.09 45.31
CA ARG A 165 11.65 25.44 45.92
C ARG A 165 11.20 25.44 47.37
N ASN A 166 10.17 24.63 47.73
CA ASN A 166 9.72 24.49 49.11
C ASN A 166 10.76 23.78 49.99
N LYS A 167 11.60 22.90 49.41
CA LYS A 167 12.68 22.24 50.16
C LYS A 167 13.86 23.17 50.47
N GLU A 168 14.09 24.17 49.66
CA GLU A 168 15.13 25.19 49.91
C GLU A 168 14.71 26.17 50.99
N ASP A 169 13.42 26.52 51.11
CA ASP A 169 12.89 27.42 52.14
C ASP A 169 12.89 26.78 53.54
N ASP A 170 12.72 25.49 53.68
CA ASP A 170 12.80 24.77 54.98
C ASP A 170 14.23 24.55 55.49
N GLY A 171 15.26 24.76 54.67
CA GLY A 171 16.67 24.59 55.04
C GLY A 171 17.38 25.81 55.60
N SER A 172 16.72 27.00 55.67
CA SER A 172 17.36 28.27 56.07
C SER A 172 17.08 28.74 57.52
N GLY A 173 16.60 27.80 58.39
CA GLY A 173 16.22 28.16 59.76
C GLY A 173 16.98 27.34 60.82
N GLY A 174 18.26 27.62 61.05
CA GLY A 174 18.94 27.00 62.18
C GLY A 174 20.43 27.21 62.19
N ASP A 175 20.89 28.30 62.77
CA ASP A 175 22.03 28.29 63.66
C ASP A 175 22.29 29.71 64.22
N ARG A 176 21.60 30.01 65.32
CA ARG A 176 22.06 31.06 66.26
C ARG A 176 22.36 30.36 67.58
N PHE A 177 23.55 29.82 67.73
CA PHE A 177 24.13 29.60 69.06
C PHE A 177 25.03 30.79 69.41
N GLY A 178 24.53 31.64 70.33
CA GLY A 178 25.38 32.59 71.05
C GLY A 178 26.13 31.88 72.19
N PHE A 179 27.40 32.12 72.32
CA PHE A 179 28.21 31.82 73.48
C PHE A 179 28.41 33.14 74.26
N GLU A 180 28.03 33.12 75.52
CA GLU A 180 28.73 33.80 76.64
C GLU A 180 29.22 32.67 77.55
#